data_e27d709f6ce73d67b497ee59aca0171c
#
_entry.id   e27d709f6ce73d67b497ee59aca0171c
#
_cell.length_a   1.000
_cell.length_b   1.000
_cell.length_c   1.000
_cell.angle_alpha   90.00
_cell.angle_beta   90.00
_cell.angle_gamma   90.00
#
_symmetry.space_group_name_H-M   'P 1'
#
loop_
_entity.id
_entity.type
_entity.pdbx_description
1 polymer ?
#
loop_
_entity_poly.entity_id
_entity_poly.type
_entity_poly.pdbx_seq_one_letter_code
_entity_poly.pdbx_strand_id
1 'polypeptide(L)'
;GVLLEGDVKLRDGVHRLFRTLDERGILISVASKNAHDEAMAKLEALGLSEFVLHQRIGWGPKSEGVKQIVRAIDIGADTVLFVDDNPFERAEVAGAVAGVEVLSDAALPTLADHPRLQGAVTAESRARRQMYREAIVREQTAERYGDDYIAFLRDCDIHVEIRPDNADDFDRIVELVQRTNQLNFSGRKYGREEIHHILADPAQTRHVLICRDKFGSYGTVGFCLSRREPCGEGERVVVEDFMLSCRVQGKFIEQALFWTLAKGEGQFATEIVVAFKPTDRNRAAEMVLEKLGFELAAEGRRRDLSPGDLAVDFLMIDP
;
A
#
# COMPACT_ATOMS: atom_id res chain seq x y z
N GLY A 1 -9.12 6.97 28.27
CA GLY A 1 -10.56 6.71 28.23
C GLY A 1 -11.35 7.99 28.43
N VAL A 2 -12.25 8.26 27.50
CA VAL A 2 -13.22 9.34 27.67
C VAL A 2 -14.46 8.71 28.30
N LEU A 3 -14.61 8.81 29.61
CA LEU A 3 -15.89 8.57 30.25
C LEU A 3 -16.80 9.75 29.90
N LEU A 4 -17.93 9.48 29.24
CA LEU A 4 -18.89 10.49 28.80
C LEU A 4 -19.82 10.98 29.93
N GLU A 5 -19.36 10.93 31.20
CA GLU A 5 -20.04 11.55 32.31
C GLU A 5 -19.46 12.94 32.55
N GLY A 6 -20.18 13.96 32.10
CA GLY A 6 -19.82 15.36 32.29
C GLY A 6 -19.27 16.07 31.07
N ASP A 7 -18.74 17.25 31.26
CA ASP A 7 -18.20 18.12 30.23
C ASP A 7 -16.81 17.62 29.78
N VAL A 8 -16.78 16.70 28.79
CA VAL A 8 -15.54 16.13 28.26
C VAL A 8 -14.77 17.22 27.51
N LYS A 9 -13.64 17.62 28.07
CA LYS A 9 -12.72 18.59 27.45
C LYS A 9 -11.55 17.88 26.81
N LEU A 10 -11.19 18.38 25.61
CA LEU A 10 -9.97 17.93 24.96
C LEU A 10 -8.74 18.39 25.76
N ARG A 11 -7.78 17.52 25.95
CA ARG A 11 -6.49 17.91 26.56
C ARG A 11 -5.75 18.87 25.63
N ASP A 12 -5.02 19.81 26.23
CA ASP A 12 -4.24 20.79 25.47
C ASP A 12 -3.23 20.08 24.53
N GLY A 13 -3.12 20.61 23.33
CA GLY A 13 -2.19 20.12 22.32
C GLY A 13 -2.63 18.88 21.52
N VAL A 14 -3.73 18.21 21.84
CA VAL A 14 -4.18 17.00 21.12
C VAL A 14 -4.48 17.28 19.66
N HIS A 15 -5.12 18.39 19.32
CA HIS A 15 -5.33 18.79 17.93
C HIS A 15 -4.02 18.96 17.15
N ARG A 16 -3.05 19.63 17.77
CA ARG A 16 -1.73 19.81 17.17
C ARG A 16 -1.04 18.46 16.99
N LEU A 17 -1.11 17.58 17.98
CA LEU A 17 -0.56 16.24 17.91
C LEU A 17 -1.16 15.46 16.72
N PHE A 18 -2.49 15.42 16.60
CA PHE A 18 -3.17 14.70 15.52
C PHE A 18 -2.78 15.22 14.15
N ARG A 19 -2.70 16.54 13.98
CA ARG A 19 -2.25 17.16 12.73
C ARG A 19 -0.79 16.79 12.42
N THR A 20 0.11 16.88 13.40
CA THR A 20 1.51 16.50 13.22
C THR A 20 1.68 15.03 12.83
N LEU A 21 0.92 14.13 13.45
CA LEU A 21 0.95 12.72 13.10
C LEU A 21 0.40 12.47 11.68
N ASP A 22 -0.70 13.11 11.33
CA ASP A 22 -1.30 13.03 10.00
C ASP A 22 -0.35 13.52 8.89
N GLU A 23 0.30 14.67 9.09
CA GLU A 23 1.30 15.20 8.16
C GLU A 23 2.48 14.24 7.95
N ARG A 24 2.85 13.49 8.98
CA ARG A 24 3.88 12.43 8.91
C ARG A 24 3.36 11.12 8.32
N GLY A 25 2.07 11.06 7.97
CA GLY A 25 1.42 9.85 7.45
C GLY A 25 1.24 8.76 8.52
N ILE A 26 1.21 9.13 9.79
CA ILE A 26 0.87 8.25 10.90
C ILE A 26 -0.66 8.16 10.97
N LEU A 27 -1.19 6.96 10.76
CA LEU A 27 -2.63 6.72 10.83
C LEU A 27 -3.09 6.71 12.29
N ILE A 28 -4.23 7.33 12.54
CA ILE A 28 -4.83 7.44 13.87
C ILE A 28 -6.12 6.64 13.90
N SER A 29 -6.27 5.81 14.91
CA SER A 29 -7.49 5.05 15.16
C SER A 29 -7.93 5.17 16.63
N VAL A 30 -9.14 4.72 16.92
CA VAL A 30 -9.72 4.73 18.27
C VAL A 30 -10.23 3.34 18.63
N ALA A 31 -9.76 2.80 19.77
CA ALA A 31 -10.32 1.65 20.44
C ALA A 31 -10.87 2.10 21.80
N SER A 32 -12.19 2.10 21.98
CA SER A 32 -12.85 2.71 23.14
C SER A 32 -14.01 1.87 23.66
N LYS A 33 -14.13 1.77 25.00
CA LYS A 33 -15.31 1.21 25.69
C LYS A 33 -16.32 2.34 25.93
N ASN A 34 -17.21 2.54 24.99
CA ASN A 34 -18.25 3.58 25.03
C ASN A 34 -19.44 3.18 24.15
N ALA A 35 -20.56 3.90 24.29
CA ALA A 35 -21.61 3.90 23.28
C ALA A 35 -21.08 4.50 21.98
N HIS A 36 -21.24 3.77 20.88
CA HIS A 36 -20.64 4.13 19.58
C HIS A 36 -21.07 5.54 19.13
N ASP A 37 -22.37 5.79 19.07
CA ASP A 37 -22.90 7.02 18.49
C ASP A 37 -22.55 8.27 19.32
N GLU A 38 -22.54 8.12 20.65
CA GLU A 38 -22.15 9.20 21.56
C GLU A 38 -20.66 9.54 21.41
N ALA A 39 -19.81 8.53 21.33
CA ALA A 39 -18.37 8.73 21.15
C ALA A 39 -18.05 9.34 19.78
N MET A 40 -18.74 8.90 18.72
CA MET A 40 -18.57 9.47 17.39
C MET A 40 -19.04 10.93 17.33
N ALA A 41 -20.21 11.25 17.88
CA ALA A 41 -20.70 12.64 17.98
C ALA A 41 -19.72 13.53 18.75
N LYS A 42 -19.07 12.99 19.80
CA LYS A 42 -18.08 13.74 20.56
C LYS A 42 -16.78 13.95 19.77
N LEU A 43 -16.29 12.95 19.05
CA LEU A 43 -15.13 13.10 18.17
C LEU A 43 -15.38 14.14 17.09
N GLU A 44 -16.59 14.17 16.54
CA GLU A 44 -17.01 15.17 15.56
C GLU A 44 -17.06 16.58 16.18
N ALA A 45 -17.74 16.75 17.31
CA ALA A 45 -17.82 18.02 18.03
C ALA A 45 -16.45 18.58 18.44
N LEU A 46 -15.49 17.70 18.68
CA LEU A 46 -14.10 18.02 19.00
C LEU A 46 -13.23 18.22 17.75
N GLY A 47 -13.75 18.06 16.53
CA GLY A 47 -12.99 18.17 15.28
C GLY A 47 -11.89 17.12 15.11
N LEU A 48 -12.05 15.93 15.71
CA LEU A 48 -11.09 14.84 15.65
C LEU A 48 -11.51 13.70 14.72
N SER A 49 -12.79 13.61 14.38
CA SER A 49 -13.35 12.53 13.54
C SER A 49 -12.68 12.46 12.17
N GLU A 50 -12.23 13.60 11.63
CA GLU A 50 -11.54 13.64 10.34
C GLU A 50 -10.19 12.92 10.32
N PHE A 51 -9.52 12.78 11.47
CA PHE A 51 -8.23 12.10 11.57
C PHE A 51 -8.36 10.60 11.82
N VAL A 52 -9.52 10.13 12.28
CA VAL A 52 -9.72 8.77 12.75
C VAL A 52 -10.12 7.83 11.61
N LEU A 53 -9.47 6.68 11.55
CA LEU A 53 -9.74 5.58 10.63
C LEU A 53 -10.04 4.29 11.41
N HIS A 54 -10.95 3.47 10.88
CA HIS A 54 -11.25 2.12 11.40
C HIS A 54 -11.50 2.07 12.91
N GLN A 55 -12.21 3.07 13.46
CA GLN A 55 -12.52 3.10 14.89
C GLN A 55 -13.26 1.84 15.36
N ARG A 56 -12.93 1.39 16.56
CA ARG A 56 -13.56 0.26 17.26
C ARG A 56 -14.07 0.75 18.60
N ILE A 57 -15.35 1.10 18.63
CA ILE A 57 -16.03 1.65 19.80
C ILE A 57 -17.14 0.69 20.21
N GLY A 58 -17.09 0.19 21.43
CA GLY A 58 -18.05 -0.78 21.98
C GLY A 58 -17.56 -1.34 23.29
N TRP A 59 -18.33 -2.21 23.94
CA TRP A 59 -18.06 -2.68 25.30
C TRP A 59 -17.16 -3.92 25.39
N GLY A 60 -16.62 -4.41 24.25
CA GLY A 60 -15.70 -5.53 24.22
C GLY A 60 -14.28 -5.19 24.70
N PRO A 61 -13.38 -6.20 24.76
CA PRO A 61 -11.98 -5.98 25.07
C PRO A 61 -11.30 -5.05 24.07
N LYS A 62 -10.47 -4.11 24.55
CA LYS A 62 -9.76 -3.18 23.63
C LYS A 62 -8.75 -3.89 22.75
N SER A 63 -8.15 -4.98 23.24
CA SER A 63 -7.25 -5.82 22.43
C SER A 63 -7.91 -6.38 21.18
N GLU A 64 -9.18 -6.78 21.26
CA GLU A 64 -9.92 -7.25 20.10
C GLU A 64 -10.16 -6.11 19.10
N GLY A 65 -10.50 -4.91 19.59
CA GLY A 65 -10.59 -3.70 18.78
C GLY A 65 -9.25 -3.38 18.08
N VAL A 66 -8.14 -3.45 18.80
CA VAL A 66 -6.80 -3.23 18.23
C VAL A 66 -6.46 -4.27 17.17
N LYS A 67 -6.74 -5.56 17.39
CA LYS A 67 -6.56 -6.62 16.38
C LYS A 67 -7.38 -6.36 15.11
N GLN A 68 -8.62 -5.90 15.26
CA GLN A 68 -9.48 -5.56 14.12
C GLN A 68 -8.95 -4.36 13.36
N ILE A 69 -8.43 -3.33 14.05
CA ILE A 69 -7.80 -2.16 13.42
C ILE A 69 -6.56 -2.57 12.64
N VAL A 70 -5.68 -3.38 13.24
CA VAL A 70 -4.46 -3.92 12.62
C VAL A 70 -4.79 -4.67 11.32
N ARG A 71 -5.80 -5.54 11.36
CA ARG A 71 -6.28 -6.27 10.18
C ARG A 71 -6.86 -5.35 9.10
N ALA A 72 -7.70 -4.38 9.50
CA ALA A 72 -8.36 -3.47 8.56
C ALA A 72 -7.38 -2.52 7.86
N ILE A 73 -6.28 -2.16 8.52
CA ILE A 73 -5.21 -1.34 7.95
C ILE A 73 -4.16 -2.19 7.20
N ASP A 74 -4.17 -3.52 7.41
CA ASP A 74 -3.20 -4.48 6.86
C ASP A 74 -1.75 -4.15 7.24
N ILE A 75 -1.48 -4.02 8.54
CA ILE A 75 -0.17 -3.71 9.10
C ILE A 75 0.26 -4.72 10.16
N GLY A 76 1.56 -4.79 10.45
CA GLY A 76 2.07 -5.56 11.58
C GLY A 76 1.73 -4.90 12.92
N ALA A 77 1.36 -5.69 13.93
CA ALA A 77 1.09 -5.18 15.29
C ALA A 77 2.32 -4.49 15.90
N ASP A 78 3.52 -4.89 15.49
CA ASP A 78 4.79 -4.27 15.86
C ASP A 78 4.95 -2.83 15.34
N THR A 79 4.09 -2.38 14.42
CA THR A 79 4.07 -0.99 13.93
C THR A 79 3.06 -0.11 14.70
N VAL A 80 2.37 -0.65 15.68
CA VAL A 80 1.30 0.04 16.41
C VAL A 80 1.79 0.55 17.76
N LEU A 81 1.41 1.79 18.07
CA LEU A 81 1.47 2.39 19.40
C LEU A 81 0.06 2.49 19.97
N PHE A 82 -0.18 1.87 21.10
CA PHE A 82 -1.45 1.97 21.83
C PHE A 82 -1.29 2.87 23.04
N VAL A 83 -2.10 3.92 23.14
CA VAL A 83 -2.04 4.89 24.25
C VAL A 83 -3.35 4.88 25.02
N ASP A 84 -3.29 4.64 26.31
CA ASP A 84 -4.48 4.59 27.17
C ASP A 84 -4.17 5.08 28.58
N ASP A 85 -5.14 5.70 29.25
CA ASP A 85 -5.02 6.18 30.65
C ASP A 85 -5.21 5.04 31.67
N ASN A 86 -6.02 4.03 31.31
CA ASN A 86 -6.34 2.94 32.22
C ASN A 86 -5.25 1.85 32.22
N PRO A 87 -4.56 1.61 33.34
CA PRO A 87 -3.50 0.60 33.41
C PRO A 87 -4.00 -0.83 33.16
N PHE A 88 -5.27 -1.13 33.46
CA PHE A 88 -5.87 -2.43 33.17
C PHE A 88 -6.00 -2.65 31.66
N GLU A 89 -6.50 -1.67 30.93
CA GLU A 89 -6.65 -1.74 29.46
C GLU A 89 -5.27 -1.84 28.78
N ARG A 90 -4.28 -1.11 29.30
CA ARG A 90 -2.89 -1.23 28.80
C ARG A 90 -2.32 -2.64 28.99
N ALA A 91 -2.51 -3.22 30.17
CA ALA A 91 -2.04 -4.57 30.47
C ALA A 91 -2.78 -5.63 29.63
N GLU A 92 -4.08 -5.45 29.42
CA GLU A 92 -4.91 -6.32 28.57
C GLU A 92 -4.43 -6.32 27.12
N VAL A 93 -4.21 -5.14 26.52
CA VAL A 93 -3.72 -5.02 25.15
C VAL A 93 -2.30 -5.56 25.02
N ALA A 94 -1.39 -5.23 25.95
CA ALA A 94 -0.02 -5.73 25.93
C ALA A 94 0.06 -7.26 26.00
N GLY A 95 -0.81 -7.88 26.80
CA GLY A 95 -0.85 -9.34 26.95
C GLY A 95 -1.51 -10.07 25.77
N ALA A 96 -2.46 -9.42 25.09
CA ALA A 96 -3.27 -10.07 24.06
C ALA A 96 -2.83 -9.77 22.61
N VAL A 97 -2.04 -8.70 22.37
CA VAL A 97 -1.57 -8.28 21.05
C VAL A 97 -0.04 -8.25 21.04
N ALA A 98 0.56 -9.35 20.66
CA ALA A 98 2.02 -9.46 20.60
C ALA A 98 2.62 -8.44 19.62
N GLY A 99 3.67 -7.74 20.06
CA GLY A 99 4.40 -6.75 19.26
C GLY A 99 3.89 -5.32 19.40
N VAL A 100 2.66 -5.08 19.89
CA VAL A 100 2.17 -3.72 20.11
C VAL A 100 2.97 -3.02 21.22
N GLU A 101 3.36 -1.78 20.99
CA GLU A 101 3.93 -0.94 22.04
C GLU A 101 2.84 -0.18 22.78
N VAL A 102 2.85 -0.25 24.10
CA VAL A 102 1.78 0.31 24.96
C VAL A 102 2.31 1.42 25.83
N LEU A 103 1.68 2.59 25.76
CA LEU A 103 2.06 3.78 26.49
C LEU A 103 0.92 4.30 27.38
N SER A 104 1.27 4.97 28.48
CA SER A 104 0.32 5.75 29.25
C SER A 104 -0.01 7.07 28.53
N ASP A 105 -1.17 7.61 28.80
CA ASP A 105 -1.60 8.94 28.40
C ASP A 105 -0.68 10.09 28.88
N ALA A 106 0.16 9.83 29.90
CA ALA A 106 1.20 10.74 30.33
C ALA A 106 2.26 11.00 29.21
N ALA A 107 2.37 10.12 28.21
CA ALA A 107 3.26 10.29 27.07
C ALA A 107 2.71 11.29 26.02
N LEU A 108 1.43 11.65 26.05
CA LEU A 108 0.79 12.50 25.02
C LEU A 108 1.52 13.83 24.75
N PRO A 109 2.04 14.58 25.76
CA PRO A 109 2.70 15.86 25.51
C PRO A 109 3.97 15.75 24.67
N THR A 110 4.67 14.61 24.73
CA THR A 110 5.93 14.34 24.00
C THR A 110 5.79 13.25 22.96
N LEU A 111 4.58 12.77 22.72
CA LEU A 111 4.34 11.63 21.82
C LEU A 111 4.82 11.90 20.39
N ALA A 112 4.71 13.13 19.92
CA ALA A 112 5.23 13.51 18.61
C ALA A 112 6.76 13.32 18.48
N ASP A 113 7.49 13.29 19.59
CA ASP A 113 8.95 13.10 19.61
C ASP A 113 9.36 11.63 19.75
N HIS A 114 8.39 10.74 19.89
CA HIS A 114 8.65 9.31 20.02
C HIS A 114 9.41 8.78 18.80
N PRO A 115 10.50 8.00 18.95
CA PRO A 115 11.36 7.55 17.83
C PRO A 115 10.60 6.86 16.71
N ARG A 116 9.59 6.06 17.04
CA ARG A 116 8.76 5.34 16.04
C ARG A 116 7.80 6.24 15.27
N LEU A 117 7.55 7.46 15.71
CA LEU A 117 6.67 8.43 15.07
C LEU A 117 7.46 9.52 14.31
N GLN A 118 8.78 9.33 14.18
CA GLN A 118 9.60 10.15 13.33
C GLN A 118 9.57 9.63 11.89
N GLY A 119 9.57 10.54 10.92
CA GLY A 119 9.57 10.20 9.51
C GLY A 119 9.67 11.45 8.63
N ALA A 120 10.10 11.27 7.39
CA ALA A 120 10.10 12.34 6.41
C ALA A 120 8.64 12.73 6.07
N VAL A 121 8.37 14.03 6.06
CA VAL A 121 7.09 14.57 5.62
C VAL A 121 7.14 14.74 4.11
N THR A 122 6.56 13.79 3.38
CA THR A 122 6.45 13.78 1.93
C THR A 122 5.03 14.12 1.48
N ALA A 123 4.84 14.40 0.20
CA ALA A 123 3.49 14.57 -0.37
C ALA A 123 2.64 13.31 -0.16
N GLU A 124 3.24 12.13 -0.29
CA GLU A 124 2.55 10.85 -0.09
C GLU A 124 2.20 10.60 1.39
N SER A 125 3.09 10.94 2.34
CA SER A 125 2.76 10.81 3.76
C SER A 125 1.55 11.67 4.15
N ARG A 126 1.47 12.90 3.65
CA ARG A 126 0.32 13.80 3.84
C ARG A 126 -0.97 13.26 3.22
N ALA A 127 -0.88 12.56 2.09
CA ALA A 127 -2.03 11.98 1.42
C ALA A 127 -2.47 10.63 2.01
N ARG A 128 -1.67 10.02 2.91
CA ARG A 128 -1.87 8.63 3.36
C ARG A 128 -3.24 8.39 3.97
N ARG A 129 -3.71 9.24 4.87
CA ARG A 129 -5.04 9.12 5.47
C ARG A 129 -6.15 9.15 4.41
N GLN A 130 -6.03 10.05 3.44
CA GLN A 130 -6.99 10.15 2.34
C GLN A 130 -7.02 8.88 1.49
N MET A 131 -5.86 8.32 1.17
CA MET A 131 -5.76 7.05 0.44
C MET A 131 -6.47 5.89 1.17
N TYR A 132 -6.38 5.83 2.50
CA TYR A 132 -7.09 4.83 3.29
C TYR A 132 -8.61 5.07 3.33
N ARG A 133 -9.06 6.33 3.37
CA ARG A 133 -10.49 6.65 3.24
C ARG A 133 -11.06 6.23 1.89
N GLU A 134 -10.34 6.51 0.83
CA GLU A 134 -10.68 6.07 -0.52
C GLU A 134 -10.72 4.53 -0.62
N ALA A 135 -9.79 3.84 0.03
CA ALA A 135 -9.79 2.37 0.10
C ALA A 135 -11.04 1.83 0.83
N ILE A 136 -11.47 2.45 1.94
CA ILE A 136 -12.69 2.07 2.66
C ILE A 136 -13.93 2.22 1.76
N VAL A 137 -14.07 3.36 1.07
CA VAL A 137 -15.20 3.62 0.17
C VAL A 137 -15.21 2.61 -0.99
N ARG A 138 -14.03 2.29 -1.50
CA ARG A 138 -13.83 1.31 -2.57
C ARG A 138 -14.26 -0.09 -2.15
N GLU A 139 -13.85 -0.54 -0.96
CA GLU A 139 -14.22 -1.84 -0.39
C GLU A 139 -15.75 -1.93 -0.19
N GLN A 140 -16.37 -0.93 0.42
CA GLN A 140 -17.83 -0.86 0.58
C GLN A 140 -18.57 -0.87 -0.76
N THR A 141 -17.98 -0.28 -1.80
CA THR A 141 -18.56 -0.30 -3.14
C THR A 141 -18.41 -1.67 -3.77
N ALA A 142 -17.24 -2.32 -3.62
CA ALA A 142 -17.00 -3.67 -4.12
C ALA A 142 -18.00 -4.69 -3.56
N GLU A 143 -18.34 -4.59 -2.28
CA GLU A 143 -19.35 -5.46 -1.63
C GLU A 143 -20.70 -5.47 -2.36
N ARG A 144 -21.08 -4.36 -3.01
CA ARG A 144 -22.35 -4.25 -3.76
C ARG A 144 -22.38 -5.06 -5.05
N TYR A 145 -21.19 -5.43 -5.56
CA TYR A 145 -21.05 -6.25 -6.78
C TYR A 145 -21.03 -7.76 -6.47
N GLY A 146 -20.99 -8.15 -5.18
CA GLY A 146 -20.96 -9.56 -4.75
C GLY A 146 -19.79 -10.30 -5.40
N ASP A 147 -20.07 -11.39 -6.10
CA ASP A 147 -19.05 -12.22 -6.74
C ASP A 147 -18.56 -11.69 -8.10
N ASP A 148 -19.18 -10.64 -8.67
CA ASP A 148 -18.77 -10.06 -9.94
C ASP A 148 -17.70 -8.98 -9.78
N TYR A 149 -16.51 -9.42 -9.37
CA TYR A 149 -15.37 -8.54 -9.17
C TYR A 149 -14.91 -7.83 -10.46
N ILE A 150 -15.07 -8.47 -11.62
CA ILE A 150 -14.69 -7.86 -12.90
C ILE A 150 -15.63 -6.70 -13.26
N ALA A 151 -16.94 -6.85 -13.04
CA ALA A 151 -17.89 -5.73 -13.22
C ALA A 151 -17.55 -4.55 -12.29
N PHE A 152 -17.15 -4.84 -11.05
CA PHE A 152 -16.65 -3.80 -10.13
C PHE A 152 -15.41 -3.09 -10.69
N LEU A 153 -14.40 -3.83 -11.19
CA LEU A 153 -13.19 -3.22 -11.76
C LEU A 153 -13.48 -2.37 -12.99
N ARG A 154 -14.42 -2.80 -13.84
CA ARG A 154 -14.89 -2.01 -15.02
C ARG A 154 -15.54 -0.69 -14.58
N ASP A 155 -16.30 -0.70 -13.49
CA ASP A 155 -16.94 0.49 -12.93
C ASP A 155 -15.96 1.40 -12.19
N CYS A 156 -14.79 0.91 -11.82
CA CYS A 156 -13.79 1.69 -11.11
C CYS A 156 -13.11 2.78 -11.95
N ASP A 157 -13.16 2.71 -13.29
CA ASP A 157 -12.48 3.67 -14.17
C ASP A 157 -10.97 3.75 -13.85
N ILE A 158 -10.28 2.60 -13.95
CA ILE A 158 -8.89 2.47 -13.53
C ILE A 158 -7.96 2.99 -14.61
N HIS A 159 -7.14 3.97 -14.25
CA HIS A 159 -6.08 4.54 -15.07
C HIS A 159 -4.70 4.13 -14.56
N VAL A 160 -3.84 3.74 -15.47
CA VAL A 160 -2.46 3.36 -15.19
C VAL A 160 -1.54 4.17 -16.10
N GLU A 161 -0.72 5.01 -15.50
CA GLU A 161 0.38 5.69 -16.18
C GLU A 161 1.65 4.85 -16.01
N ILE A 162 2.29 4.48 -17.13
CA ILE A 162 3.54 3.71 -17.16
C ILE A 162 4.56 4.54 -17.91
N ARG A 163 5.50 5.14 -17.19
CA ARG A 163 6.48 6.08 -17.77
C ARG A 163 7.90 5.82 -17.25
N PRO A 164 8.92 6.35 -17.92
CA PRO A 164 10.26 6.43 -17.36
C PRO A 164 10.26 7.16 -16.01
N ASP A 165 11.20 6.78 -15.13
CA ASP A 165 11.43 7.48 -13.87
C ASP A 165 11.96 8.91 -14.10
N ASN A 166 11.75 9.76 -13.12
CA ASN A 166 12.35 11.09 -13.03
C ASN A 166 12.94 11.33 -11.64
N ALA A 167 13.61 12.47 -11.43
CA ALA A 167 14.30 12.77 -10.18
C ALA A 167 13.36 12.78 -8.95
N ASP A 168 12.09 13.17 -9.13
CA ASP A 168 11.11 13.26 -8.05
C ASP A 168 10.63 11.89 -7.58
N ASP A 169 10.81 10.85 -8.40
CA ASP A 169 10.39 9.48 -8.07
C ASP A 169 11.37 8.77 -7.11
N PHE A 170 12.58 9.27 -6.95
CA PHE A 170 13.66 8.59 -6.24
C PHE A 170 13.29 8.10 -4.84
N ASP A 171 12.82 9.00 -3.98
CA ASP A 171 12.47 8.65 -2.60
C ASP A 171 11.34 7.63 -2.55
N ARG A 172 10.40 7.73 -3.48
CA ARG A 172 9.29 6.80 -3.57
C ARG A 172 9.70 5.43 -4.10
N ILE A 173 10.59 5.36 -5.08
CA ILE A 173 11.17 4.10 -5.56
C ILE A 173 11.90 3.40 -4.40
N VAL A 174 12.73 4.11 -3.65
CA VAL A 174 13.42 3.57 -2.48
C VAL A 174 12.42 2.99 -1.45
N GLU A 175 11.38 3.74 -1.12
CA GLU A 175 10.35 3.27 -0.18
C GLU A 175 9.64 2.02 -0.71
N LEU A 176 9.23 2.01 -1.97
CA LEU A 176 8.52 0.90 -2.61
C LEU A 176 9.37 -0.38 -2.58
N VAL A 177 10.62 -0.28 -3.01
CA VAL A 177 11.57 -1.40 -3.07
C VAL A 177 11.81 -2.00 -1.68
N GLN A 178 11.95 -1.16 -0.66
CA GLN A 178 12.19 -1.63 0.71
C GLN A 178 10.96 -2.28 1.34
N ARG A 179 9.76 -1.77 1.07
CA ARG A 179 8.51 -2.23 1.70
C ARG A 179 7.81 -3.36 0.96
N THR A 180 8.00 -3.50 -0.35
CA THR A 180 7.31 -4.52 -1.14
C THR A 180 7.89 -5.90 -0.88
N ASN A 181 7.07 -6.82 -0.40
CA ASN A 181 7.44 -8.22 -0.15
C ASN A 181 6.64 -9.17 -1.04
N GLN A 182 5.31 -9.09 -1.00
CA GLN A 182 4.42 -10.05 -1.64
C GLN A 182 4.47 -10.00 -3.18
N LEU A 183 4.49 -8.79 -3.75
CA LEU A 183 4.61 -8.56 -5.19
C LEU A 183 6.01 -8.04 -5.57
N ASN A 184 7.04 -8.62 -4.97
CA ASN A 184 8.43 -8.47 -5.35
C ASN A 184 8.86 -9.69 -6.17
N PHE A 185 8.95 -9.53 -7.48
CA PHE A 185 9.13 -10.64 -8.41
C PHE A 185 10.56 -11.18 -8.39
N SER A 186 11.57 -10.34 -8.24
CA SER A 186 12.98 -10.79 -8.18
C SER A 186 13.39 -11.31 -6.80
N GLY A 187 12.63 -10.97 -5.76
CA GLY A 187 13.01 -11.24 -4.36
C GLY A 187 14.13 -10.35 -3.84
N ARG A 188 14.63 -9.40 -4.64
CA ARG A 188 15.72 -8.51 -4.25
C ARG A 188 15.22 -7.36 -3.37
N LYS A 189 16.11 -6.86 -2.55
CA LYS A 189 15.94 -5.63 -1.77
C LYS A 189 17.16 -4.76 -2.05
N TYR A 190 16.91 -3.50 -2.34
CA TYR A 190 17.98 -2.56 -2.64
C TYR A 190 18.09 -1.50 -1.55
N GLY A 191 19.33 -1.15 -1.22
CA GLY A 191 19.62 0.03 -0.43
C GLY A 191 19.47 1.31 -1.25
N ARG A 192 19.45 2.45 -0.55
CA ARG A 192 19.30 3.77 -1.19
C ARG A 192 20.41 4.06 -2.22
N GLU A 193 21.66 3.70 -1.89
CA GLU A 193 22.80 3.87 -2.79
C GLU A 193 22.73 2.99 -4.04
N GLU A 194 22.26 1.74 -3.88
CA GLU A 194 22.09 0.82 -5.02
C GLU A 194 21.01 1.35 -5.98
N ILE A 195 19.88 1.86 -5.45
CA ILE A 195 18.85 2.51 -6.28
C ILE A 195 19.43 3.73 -7.00
N HIS A 196 20.23 4.54 -6.33
CA HIS A 196 20.88 5.69 -6.97
C HIS A 196 21.75 5.26 -8.16
N HIS A 197 22.54 4.18 -8.02
CA HIS A 197 23.33 3.64 -9.11
C HIS A 197 22.48 3.08 -10.25
N ILE A 198 21.41 2.33 -9.94
CA ILE A 198 20.48 1.80 -10.94
C ILE A 198 19.82 2.95 -11.73
N LEU A 199 19.37 4.01 -11.07
CA LEU A 199 18.74 5.14 -11.73
C LEU A 199 19.74 6.02 -12.54
N ALA A 200 21.00 5.93 -12.24
CA ALA A 200 22.07 6.63 -12.99
C ALA A 200 22.56 5.84 -14.23
N ASP A 201 22.24 4.54 -14.34
CA ASP A 201 22.71 3.70 -15.45
C ASP A 201 21.84 3.92 -16.71
N PRO A 202 22.38 4.50 -17.80
CA PRO A 202 21.62 4.74 -19.03
C PRO A 202 21.33 3.45 -19.82
N ALA A 203 21.99 2.34 -19.51
CA ALA A 203 21.73 1.04 -20.16
C ALA A 203 20.46 0.36 -19.63
N GLN A 204 19.93 0.79 -18.51
CA GLN A 204 18.75 0.25 -17.89
C GLN A 204 17.47 0.96 -18.39
N THR A 205 16.51 0.19 -18.86
CA THR A 205 15.16 0.70 -19.12
C THR A 205 14.34 0.59 -17.84
N ARG A 206 13.88 1.73 -17.37
CA ARG A 206 13.18 1.84 -16.08
C ARG A 206 11.79 2.41 -16.28
N HIS A 207 10.85 1.87 -15.52
CA HIS A 207 9.48 2.36 -15.53
C HIS A 207 8.96 2.51 -14.09
N VAL A 208 8.24 3.58 -13.85
CA VAL A 208 7.37 3.76 -12.69
C VAL A 208 5.92 3.61 -13.12
N LEU A 209 5.13 3.01 -12.25
CA LEU A 209 3.70 2.82 -12.46
C LEU A 209 2.94 3.67 -11.47
N ILE A 210 2.06 4.52 -11.99
CA ILE A 210 1.16 5.35 -11.19
C ILE A 210 -0.25 4.87 -11.47
N CYS A 211 -1.08 4.73 -10.44
CA CYS A 211 -2.43 4.24 -10.58
C CYS A 211 -3.42 5.18 -9.91
N ARG A 212 -4.57 5.40 -10.55
CA ARG A 212 -5.73 6.09 -10.01
C ARG A 212 -7.01 5.42 -10.47
N ASP A 213 -8.09 5.62 -9.73
CA ASP A 213 -9.42 5.22 -10.13
C ASP A 213 -10.44 6.32 -9.75
N LYS A 214 -11.72 6.11 -10.01
CA LYS A 214 -12.78 7.08 -9.69
C LYS A 214 -12.88 7.45 -8.20
N PHE A 215 -12.33 6.64 -7.29
CA PHE A 215 -12.33 6.90 -5.86
C PHE A 215 -11.14 7.74 -5.41
N GLY A 216 -10.00 7.71 -6.16
CA GLY A 216 -8.82 8.49 -5.84
C GLY A 216 -7.53 7.90 -6.40
N SER A 217 -6.41 8.44 -5.92
CA SER A 217 -5.07 8.06 -6.38
C SER A 217 -4.43 7.04 -5.44
N TYR A 218 -3.81 6.02 -6.03
CA TYR A 218 -2.91 5.10 -5.31
C TYR A 218 -1.46 5.63 -5.27
N GLY A 219 -1.18 6.72 -6.00
CA GLY A 219 0.18 7.23 -6.20
C GLY A 219 1.04 6.30 -7.03
N THR A 220 2.36 6.39 -6.83
CA THR A 220 3.32 5.46 -7.45
C THR A 220 3.20 4.10 -6.80
N VAL A 221 2.78 3.12 -7.58
CA VAL A 221 2.46 1.75 -7.13
C VAL A 221 3.45 0.70 -7.61
N GLY A 222 4.24 0.98 -8.63
CA GLY A 222 5.18 0.01 -9.17
C GLY A 222 6.50 0.63 -9.64
N PHE A 223 7.54 -0.20 -9.65
CA PHE A 223 8.83 0.08 -10.25
C PHE A 223 9.32 -1.17 -10.99
N CYS A 224 9.80 -0.99 -12.21
CA CYS A 224 10.24 -2.07 -13.08
C CYS A 224 11.57 -1.72 -13.75
N LEU A 225 12.47 -2.72 -13.79
CA LEU A 225 13.67 -2.73 -14.61
C LEU A 225 13.47 -3.74 -15.72
N SER A 226 13.71 -3.33 -16.96
CA SER A 226 13.57 -4.23 -18.12
C SER A 226 14.59 -3.89 -19.19
N ARG A 227 14.76 -4.84 -20.12
CA ARG A 227 15.48 -4.61 -21.37
C ARG A 227 14.81 -5.38 -22.50
N ARG A 228 15.04 -4.94 -23.71
CA ARG A 228 14.66 -5.68 -24.94
C ARG A 228 15.93 -6.24 -25.58
N GLU A 229 15.81 -7.44 -26.12
CA GLU A 229 16.92 -8.08 -26.80
C GLU A 229 16.41 -8.95 -27.97
N PRO A 230 17.22 -9.15 -29.01
CA PRO A 230 16.85 -10.03 -30.13
C PRO A 230 16.58 -11.45 -29.65
N CYS A 231 15.54 -12.10 -30.21
CA CYS A 231 15.20 -13.49 -29.93
C CYS A 231 14.63 -14.15 -31.19
N GLY A 232 15.41 -15.00 -31.84
CA GLY A 232 15.03 -15.59 -33.11
C GLY A 232 14.83 -14.53 -34.21
N GLU A 233 13.67 -14.55 -34.87
CA GLU A 233 13.27 -13.55 -35.87
C GLU A 233 12.56 -12.32 -35.25
N GLY A 234 12.40 -12.26 -33.93
CA GLY A 234 11.70 -11.21 -33.20
C GLY A 234 12.52 -10.64 -32.06
N GLU A 235 11.83 -10.09 -31.08
CA GLU A 235 12.40 -9.55 -29.86
C GLU A 235 11.76 -10.19 -28.63
N ARG A 236 12.53 -10.31 -27.55
CA ARG A 236 12.02 -10.63 -26.22
C ARG A 236 12.20 -9.47 -25.27
N VAL A 237 11.28 -9.38 -24.30
CA VAL A 237 11.40 -8.50 -23.14
C VAL A 237 11.92 -9.31 -21.97
N VAL A 238 12.96 -8.83 -21.31
CA VAL A 238 13.45 -9.37 -20.05
C VAL A 238 13.16 -8.40 -18.93
N VAL A 239 12.26 -8.77 -18.02
CA VAL A 239 11.96 -8.04 -16.80
C VAL A 239 12.96 -8.49 -15.73
N GLU A 240 13.98 -7.69 -15.47
CA GLU A 240 15.05 -7.97 -14.54
C GLU A 240 14.63 -7.81 -13.10
N ASP A 241 13.76 -6.83 -12.85
CA ASP A 241 13.15 -6.61 -11.55
C ASP A 241 11.78 -5.96 -11.71
N PHE A 242 10.86 -6.35 -10.85
CA PHE A 242 9.55 -5.73 -10.78
C PHE A 242 9.02 -5.80 -9.35
N MET A 243 8.53 -4.66 -8.88
CA MET A 243 7.91 -4.51 -7.58
C MET A 243 6.61 -3.76 -7.72
N LEU A 244 5.55 -4.32 -7.15
CA LEU A 244 4.21 -3.74 -7.20
C LEU A 244 3.60 -3.67 -5.80
N SER A 245 3.04 -2.52 -5.43
CA SER A 245 2.37 -2.31 -4.15
C SER A 245 1.18 -3.25 -3.97
N CYS A 246 1.02 -3.84 -2.79
CA CYS A 246 -0.15 -4.66 -2.45
C CYS A 246 -1.48 -3.89 -2.55
N ARG A 247 -1.46 -2.55 -2.48
CA ARG A 247 -2.65 -1.70 -2.63
C ARG A 247 -3.39 -1.88 -3.96
N VAL A 248 -2.68 -2.33 -5.00
CA VAL A 248 -3.26 -2.58 -6.33
C VAL A 248 -3.29 -4.05 -6.71
N GLN A 249 -3.04 -4.94 -5.76
CA GLN A 249 -3.15 -6.38 -5.98
C GLN A 249 -4.55 -6.77 -6.47
N GLY A 250 -4.60 -7.63 -7.48
CA GLY A 250 -5.86 -8.08 -8.08
C GLY A 250 -6.51 -7.08 -9.04
N LYS A 251 -5.87 -5.95 -9.36
CA LYS A 251 -6.37 -4.93 -10.29
C LYS A 251 -5.76 -5.03 -11.69
N PHE A 252 -4.99 -6.07 -11.95
CA PHE A 252 -4.35 -6.36 -13.26
C PHE A 252 -3.31 -5.33 -13.70
N ILE A 253 -2.75 -4.57 -12.76
CA ILE A 253 -1.74 -3.54 -13.06
C ILE A 253 -0.44 -4.18 -13.57
N GLU A 254 -0.07 -5.35 -13.02
CA GLU A 254 1.05 -6.16 -13.51
C GLU A 254 0.87 -6.58 -14.97
N GLN A 255 -0.35 -6.91 -15.36
CA GLN A 255 -0.68 -7.30 -16.72
C GLN A 255 -0.60 -6.11 -17.69
N ALA A 256 -1.04 -4.93 -17.25
CA ALA A 256 -0.90 -3.68 -17.99
C ALA A 256 0.59 -3.36 -18.25
N LEU A 257 1.47 -3.54 -17.25
CA LEU A 257 2.91 -3.38 -17.44
C LEU A 257 3.45 -4.35 -18.48
N PHE A 258 3.17 -5.64 -18.35
CA PHE A 258 3.69 -6.66 -19.28
C PHE A 258 3.21 -6.41 -20.71
N TRP A 259 1.96 -5.99 -20.88
CA TRP A 259 1.43 -5.61 -22.20
C TRP A 259 2.16 -4.39 -22.77
N THR A 260 2.38 -3.35 -21.96
CA THR A 260 3.09 -2.13 -22.39
C THR A 260 4.54 -2.46 -22.80
N LEU A 261 5.23 -3.27 -22.01
CA LEU A 261 6.60 -3.70 -22.32
C LEU A 261 6.65 -4.56 -23.60
N ALA A 262 5.68 -5.45 -23.79
CA ALA A 262 5.59 -6.29 -24.99
C ALA A 262 5.30 -5.47 -26.25
N LYS A 263 4.40 -4.47 -26.13
CA LYS A 263 4.06 -3.58 -27.24
C LYS A 263 5.27 -2.74 -27.68
N GLY A 264 5.97 -2.11 -26.73
CA GLY A 264 7.10 -1.23 -27.01
C GLY A 264 6.79 -0.14 -28.03
N GLU A 265 7.84 0.47 -28.57
CA GLU A 265 7.74 1.47 -29.65
C GLU A 265 7.89 0.86 -31.06
N GLY A 266 8.25 -0.41 -31.13
CA GLY A 266 8.54 -1.11 -32.39
C GLY A 266 7.66 -2.33 -32.61
N GLN A 267 8.30 -3.46 -32.90
CA GLN A 267 7.62 -4.73 -33.08
C GLN A 267 7.13 -5.27 -31.73
N PHE A 268 5.93 -5.88 -31.70
CA PHE A 268 5.43 -6.58 -30.52
C PHE A 268 6.36 -7.72 -30.18
N ALA A 269 6.78 -7.83 -28.92
CA ALA A 269 7.69 -8.89 -28.48
C ALA A 269 7.05 -10.27 -28.62
N THR A 270 7.84 -11.23 -29.04
CA THR A 270 7.39 -12.62 -29.20
C THR A 270 7.50 -13.41 -27.90
N GLU A 271 8.26 -12.92 -26.95
CA GLU A 271 8.51 -13.56 -25.66
C GLU A 271 8.69 -12.52 -24.56
N ILE A 272 8.24 -12.86 -23.36
CA ILE A 272 8.58 -12.13 -22.12
C ILE A 272 9.17 -13.09 -21.09
N VAL A 273 10.27 -12.69 -20.48
CA VAL A 273 10.95 -13.40 -19.40
C VAL A 273 10.94 -12.53 -18.16
N VAL A 274 10.54 -13.07 -17.04
CA VAL A 274 10.59 -12.40 -15.74
C VAL A 274 11.63 -13.10 -14.86
N ALA A 275 12.63 -12.37 -14.40
CA ALA A 275 13.69 -12.88 -13.50
C ALA A 275 13.10 -13.16 -12.10
N PHE A 276 12.16 -14.10 -12.05
CA PHE A 276 11.47 -14.47 -10.82
C PHE A 276 12.33 -15.35 -9.93
N LYS A 277 12.44 -14.99 -8.66
CA LYS A 277 13.09 -15.78 -7.64
C LYS A 277 12.12 -15.99 -6.46
N PRO A 278 11.73 -17.26 -6.17
CA PRO A 278 10.83 -17.54 -5.06
C PRO A 278 11.48 -17.21 -3.71
N THR A 279 10.66 -16.65 -2.81
CA THR A 279 11.00 -16.39 -1.41
C THR A 279 9.83 -16.79 -0.51
N ASP A 280 10.04 -16.86 0.80
CA ASP A 280 8.97 -17.17 1.76
C ASP A 280 7.84 -16.11 1.77
N ARG A 281 8.05 -14.97 1.11
CA ARG A 281 7.14 -13.81 1.18
C ARG A 281 6.51 -13.41 -0.14
N ASN A 282 6.98 -13.93 -1.30
CA ASN A 282 6.51 -13.48 -2.61
C ASN A 282 5.64 -14.51 -3.36
N ARG A 283 4.96 -15.38 -2.64
CA ARG A 283 4.02 -16.35 -3.24
C ARG A 283 2.93 -15.68 -4.09
N ALA A 284 2.50 -14.47 -3.72
CA ALA A 284 1.53 -13.71 -4.52
C ALA A 284 2.04 -13.38 -5.93
N ALA A 285 3.31 -12.97 -6.04
CA ALA A 285 3.94 -12.71 -7.34
C ALA A 285 4.05 -13.99 -8.20
N GLU A 286 4.36 -15.13 -7.58
CA GLU A 286 4.38 -16.42 -8.28
C GLU A 286 2.98 -16.78 -8.83
N MET A 287 1.93 -16.65 -8.01
CA MET A 287 0.56 -16.90 -8.43
C MET A 287 0.10 -15.99 -9.57
N VAL A 288 0.56 -14.73 -9.61
CA VAL A 288 0.30 -13.82 -10.72
C VAL A 288 0.91 -14.39 -12.01
N LEU A 289 2.19 -14.77 -11.98
CA LEU A 289 2.86 -15.33 -13.16
C LEU A 289 2.21 -16.63 -13.63
N GLU A 290 1.85 -17.53 -12.70
CA GLU A 290 1.14 -18.77 -13.01
C GLU A 290 -0.21 -18.50 -13.71
N LYS A 291 -1.02 -17.58 -13.16
CA LYS A 291 -2.32 -17.18 -13.75
C LYS A 291 -2.18 -16.55 -15.13
N LEU A 292 -1.10 -15.82 -15.36
CA LEU A 292 -0.78 -15.23 -16.66
C LEU A 292 -0.11 -16.22 -17.63
N GLY A 293 0.00 -17.50 -17.27
CA GLY A 293 0.53 -18.53 -18.15
C GLY A 293 2.06 -18.51 -18.34
N PHE A 294 2.78 -17.95 -17.35
CA PHE A 294 4.25 -18.03 -17.36
C PHE A 294 4.71 -19.41 -16.88
N GLU A 295 5.61 -20.01 -17.62
CA GLU A 295 6.23 -21.31 -17.35
C GLU A 295 7.62 -21.15 -16.74
N LEU A 296 8.09 -22.20 -16.08
CA LEU A 296 9.47 -22.26 -15.56
C LEU A 296 10.48 -22.25 -16.70
N ALA A 297 11.51 -21.43 -16.59
CA ALA A 297 12.65 -21.37 -17.50
C ALA A 297 13.96 -21.21 -16.72
N ALA A 298 15.10 -21.40 -17.38
CA ALA A 298 16.41 -21.28 -16.74
C ALA A 298 16.67 -19.88 -16.14
N GLU A 299 16.12 -18.85 -16.75
CA GLU A 299 16.30 -17.44 -16.39
C GLU A 299 15.19 -16.90 -15.47
N GLY A 300 14.24 -17.76 -15.05
CA GLY A 300 13.11 -17.36 -14.21
C GLY A 300 11.78 -17.93 -14.69
N ARG A 301 10.83 -17.06 -15.05
CA ARG A 301 9.51 -17.43 -15.62
C ARG A 301 9.38 -16.84 -17.02
N ARG A 302 8.94 -17.63 -17.99
CA ARG A 302 8.84 -17.29 -19.41
C ARG A 302 7.43 -17.48 -19.93
N ARG A 303 7.03 -16.62 -20.86
CA ARG A 303 5.80 -16.77 -21.66
C ARG A 303 6.05 -16.33 -23.09
N ASP A 304 5.67 -17.18 -24.05
CA ASP A 304 5.55 -16.80 -25.46
C ASP A 304 4.34 -15.89 -25.65
N LEU A 305 4.45 -14.90 -26.52
CA LEU A 305 3.45 -13.86 -26.71
C LEU A 305 2.97 -13.78 -28.16
N SER A 306 1.71 -13.45 -28.32
CA SER A 306 1.10 -13.04 -29.58
C SER A 306 0.50 -11.63 -29.46
N PRO A 307 0.38 -10.86 -30.56
CA PRO A 307 -0.29 -9.57 -30.53
C PRO A 307 -1.70 -9.67 -29.91
N GLY A 308 -1.96 -8.82 -28.92
CA GLY A 308 -3.22 -8.82 -28.14
C GLY A 308 -3.20 -9.62 -26.86
N ASP A 309 -2.19 -10.49 -26.66
CA ASP A 309 -1.97 -11.12 -25.35
C ASP A 309 -1.73 -10.06 -24.27
N LEU A 310 -2.17 -10.37 -23.04
CA LEU A 310 -2.03 -9.50 -21.88
C LEU A 310 -2.84 -8.19 -21.92
N ALA A 311 -3.59 -7.91 -22.99
CA ALA A 311 -4.47 -6.74 -23.03
C ALA A 311 -5.58 -6.85 -21.98
N VAL A 312 -5.86 -5.75 -21.28
CA VAL A 312 -6.95 -5.66 -20.28
C VAL A 312 -7.89 -4.56 -20.72
N ASP A 313 -9.11 -4.94 -21.11
CA ASP A 313 -10.08 -4.07 -21.77
C ASP A 313 -10.74 -3.02 -20.87
N PHE A 314 -10.57 -3.14 -19.57
CA PHE A 314 -11.12 -2.20 -18.58
C PHE A 314 -10.05 -1.33 -17.89
N LEU A 315 -8.79 -1.45 -18.29
CA LEU A 315 -7.73 -0.55 -17.83
C LEU A 315 -7.44 0.51 -18.90
N MET A 316 -7.42 1.76 -18.50
CA MET A 316 -6.92 2.84 -19.34
C MET A 316 -5.42 3.02 -19.06
N ILE A 317 -4.60 2.77 -20.09
CA ILE A 317 -3.16 2.98 -20.00
C ILE A 317 -2.89 4.36 -20.57
N ASP A 318 -2.58 5.30 -19.68
CA ASP A 318 -2.23 6.66 -20.04
C ASP A 318 -0.81 6.66 -20.67
N PRO A 319 -0.57 7.45 -21.73
CA PRO A 319 0.71 7.49 -22.44
C PRO A 319 1.83 8.11 -21.60
#